data_9b46f2045970b777e011946179d121f3
#
_entry.id   9b46f2045970b777e011946179d121f3
#
_cell.length_a   1.000
_cell.length_b   1.000
_cell.length_c   1.000
_cell.angle_alpha   90.00
_cell.angle_beta   90.00
_cell.angle_gamma   90.00
#
_symmetry.space_group_name_H-M   'P 1'
#
loop_
_entity.id
_entity.type
_entity.pdbx_description
1 polymer ?
#
loop_
_entity_poly.entity_id
_entity_poly.type
_entity_poly.pdbx_seq_one_letter_code
_entity_poly.pdbx_strand_id
1 'polypeptide(L)'
;MVSRTLTALCFLLLFMLPGPLHAQECRPRSFGSDSVVCVCDAHHCDLPGRLTLPDSGHFTIVTSSRDGLRFSTETRKLDHNPAEGRVKVVVETGTPRQAMLGFGAAFTDAATINVAALTPPAQDLLLRSYFAPEGVEYDLCRVPIAGTDFSVRPYSYNDVENDVLLEHFTLAQEDKLYKVPQILRAQQLAQRPLRLFASPWAPPAWMKTNGKLNGYGELLPEMRQPWSNYLVKFVKEYEAAGVTLWGLTTQNHPADTAVTNWNCCFWSSEDMRDWIKDSLGPTLKAAGLSELKIMVGDETRIQLPEISKTILTDPEAAQYVDGLAVHWYSDNNCSPDLLNQIQQLYPDKFILYTESCIVPGMKLWNDPGLEAVVLGSWSRADSYAASIIESVNHHSTGWIDWNLALDMNGGPNWAGNKVDSPIIVNAEEDEFYKQPMFYVMGHFSKFVAPGSRLVPSWVVEPYSHNIHTAAFIHPEGPTVVVLLNRGEEAREVSVEVGYGRYTNVHLPAKAIQTLVIAGEDQSAKSHAKTKYTPEGQHQHD
;
A
#
# COMPACT_ATOMS: atom_id res chain seq x y z
N MET A 1 -64.53 -32.43 27.83
CA MET A 1 -63.10 -32.45 28.11
C MET A 1 -62.37 -32.97 26.87
N VAL A 2 -61.84 -32.09 26.06
CA VAL A 2 -61.07 -32.44 24.86
C VAL A 2 -59.70 -31.76 24.99
N SER A 3 -58.67 -32.59 25.21
CA SER A 3 -57.28 -32.19 25.29
C SER A 3 -56.74 -31.92 23.88
N ARG A 4 -56.24 -30.69 23.62
CA ARG A 4 -55.50 -30.36 22.39
C ARG A 4 -54.01 -30.38 22.72
N THR A 5 -53.29 -31.35 22.19
CA THR A 5 -51.84 -31.43 22.18
C THR A 5 -51.30 -30.53 21.06
N LEU A 6 -50.60 -29.47 21.40
CA LEU A 6 -49.80 -28.67 20.46
C LEU A 6 -48.45 -29.36 20.22
N THR A 7 -48.22 -29.80 19.00
CA THR A 7 -46.92 -30.29 18.52
C THR A 7 -46.13 -29.09 17.99
N ALA A 8 -45.09 -28.69 18.71
CA ALA A 8 -44.14 -27.66 18.25
C ALA A 8 -43.15 -28.26 17.25
N LEU A 9 -43.22 -27.83 15.99
CA LEU A 9 -42.26 -28.17 14.95
C LEU A 9 -41.05 -27.21 15.09
N CYS A 10 -39.94 -27.71 15.66
CA CYS A 10 -38.65 -27.01 15.63
C CYS A 10 -38.03 -27.16 14.25
N PHE A 11 -38.05 -26.08 13.45
CA PHE A 11 -37.22 -25.98 12.24
C PHE A 11 -35.76 -25.73 12.68
N LEU A 12 -34.92 -26.75 12.60
CA LEU A 12 -33.47 -26.60 12.64
C LEU A 12 -33.03 -25.99 11.30
N LEU A 13 -32.76 -24.70 11.30
CA LEU A 13 -31.96 -24.07 10.25
C LEU A 13 -30.51 -24.56 10.40
N LEU A 14 -30.13 -25.58 9.61
CA LEU A 14 -28.72 -25.91 9.39
C LEU A 14 -28.08 -24.73 8.64
N PHE A 15 -27.36 -23.89 9.35
CA PHE A 15 -26.36 -23.04 8.72
C PHE A 15 -25.26 -23.96 8.19
N MET A 16 -25.27 -24.24 6.88
CA MET A 16 -24.12 -24.79 6.19
C MET A 16 -22.98 -23.77 6.33
N LEU A 17 -22.01 -24.03 7.21
CA LEU A 17 -20.74 -23.33 7.20
C LEU A 17 -20.14 -23.55 5.81
N PRO A 18 -19.74 -22.48 5.10
CA PRO A 18 -19.04 -22.66 3.83
C PRO A 18 -17.77 -23.48 4.09
N GLY A 19 -17.62 -24.57 3.38
CA GLY A 19 -16.40 -25.38 3.41
C GLY A 19 -15.17 -24.53 3.08
N PRO A 20 -13.94 -24.99 3.40
CA PRO A 20 -12.73 -24.25 3.09
C PRO A 20 -12.73 -23.93 1.57
N LEU A 21 -12.64 -22.64 1.24
CA LEU A 21 -12.41 -22.20 -0.13
C LEU A 21 -11.07 -22.81 -0.58
N HIS A 22 -11.16 -23.82 -1.46
CA HIS A 22 -9.94 -24.32 -2.11
C HIS A 22 -9.35 -23.18 -2.96
N ALA A 23 -8.03 -23.05 -2.94
CA ALA A 23 -7.32 -22.12 -3.81
C ALA A 23 -7.78 -22.39 -5.27
N GLN A 24 -8.42 -21.41 -5.87
CA GLN A 24 -8.88 -21.50 -7.25
C GLN A 24 -7.79 -20.92 -8.15
N GLU A 25 -7.58 -21.52 -9.31
CA GLU A 25 -6.58 -21.03 -10.26
C GLU A 25 -7.11 -19.82 -11.03
N CYS A 26 -6.20 -19.00 -11.54
CA CYS A 26 -6.51 -17.90 -12.43
C CYS A 26 -7.27 -18.40 -13.66
N ARG A 27 -8.40 -17.75 -14.00
CA ARG A 27 -9.06 -17.87 -15.31
C ARG A 27 -8.50 -16.77 -16.22
N PRO A 28 -7.48 -17.09 -17.06
CA PRO A 28 -6.80 -16.07 -17.83
C PRO A 28 -7.67 -15.58 -18.99
N ARG A 29 -7.68 -14.26 -19.20
CA ARG A 29 -8.29 -13.61 -20.37
C ARG A 29 -7.30 -12.60 -20.95
N SER A 30 -7.07 -12.71 -22.28
CA SER A 30 -6.25 -11.75 -23.02
C SER A 30 -7.14 -10.65 -23.61
N PHE A 31 -6.63 -9.42 -23.51
CA PHE A 31 -7.22 -8.23 -24.16
C PHE A 31 -6.27 -7.62 -25.19
N GLY A 32 -5.25 -8.39 -25.65
CA GLY A 32 -4.31 -7.96 -26.68
C GLY A 32 -3.05 -7.29 -26.15
N SER A 33 -2.89 -7.18 -24.82
CA SER A 33 -1.64 -6.73 -24.18
C SER A 33 -0.58 -7.83 -24.10
N ASP A 34 0.56 -7.52 -23.50
CA ASP A 34 1.71 -8.40 -23.36
C ASP A 34 1.55 -9.48 -22.28
N SER A 35 0.44 -9.47 -21.53
CA SER A 35 0.07 -10.51 -20.57
C SER A 35 -1.45 -10.68 -20.48
N VAL A 36 -1.95 -11.37 -19.46
CA VAL A 36 -3.36 -11.68 -19.22
C VAL A 36 -3.84 -11.08 -17.89
N VAL A 37 -5.15 -10.87 -17.79
CA VAL A 37 -5.84 -10.65 -16.51
C VAL A 37 -6.39 -11.99 -15.99
N CYS A 38 -6.64 -12.08 -14.67
CA CYS A 38 -7.43 -13.17 -14.11
C CYS A 38 -8.87 -12.68 -13.89
N VAL A 39 -9.82 -13.39 -14.46
CA VAL A 39 -11.25 -13.05 -14.39
C VAL A 39 -11.86 -13.62 -13.13
N CYS A 40 -12.49 -12.77 -12.35
CA CYS A 40 -13.30 -13.12 -11.19
C CYS A 40 -14.76 -12.72 -11.40
N ASP A 41 -15.68 -13.50 -10.83
CA ASP A 41 -17.12 -13.26 -10.83
C ASP A 41 -17.75 -13.70 -9.49
N ALA A 42 -19.07 -13.73 -9.39
CA ALA A 42 -19.80 -14.16 -8.18
C ALA A 42 -19.49 -15.60 -7.73
N HIS A 43 -18.91 -16.45 -8.58
CA HIS A 43 -18.75 -17.89 -8.37
C HIS A 43 -17.29 -18.35 -8.38
N HIS A 44 -16.41 -17.55 -8.93
CA HIS A 44 -14.99 -17.90 -9.06
C HIS A 44 -14.09 -16.68 -8.87
N CYS A 45 -13.04 -16.84 -8.09
CA CYS A 45 -11.93 -15.92 -8.04
C CYS A 45 -10.66 -16.64 -7.57
N ASP A 46 -9.56 -16.46 -8.28
CA ASP A 46 -8.27 -16.97 -7.86
C ASP A 46 -7.82 -16.23 -6.59
N LEU A 47 -7.49 -16.97 -5.56
CA LEU A 47 -6.97 -16.44 -4.31
C LEU A 47 -5.62 -17.11 -4.04
N PRO A 48 -4.58 -16.35 -3.64
CA PRO A 48 -3.25 -16.91 -3.35
C PRO A 48 -3.24 -18.01 -2.28
N GLY A 49 -4.29 -18.04 -1.44
CA GLY A 49 -4.35 -18.91 -0.27
C GLY A 49 -3.62 -18.30 0.95
N ARG A 50 -3.76 -18.94 2.10
CA ARG A 50 -3.08 -18.48 3.33
C ARG A 50 -1.58 -18.69 3.22
N LEU A 51 -0.81 -17.71 3.70
CA LEU A 51 0.64 -17.85 3.82
C LEU A 51 0.94 -18.93 4.87
N THR A 52 1.70 -19.95 4.46
CA THR A 52 2.30 -20.94 5.35
C THR A 52 3.81 -20.71 5.34
N LEU A 53 4.37 -20.43 6.51
CA LEU A 53 5.80 -20.25 6.64
C LEU A 53 6.50 -21.60 6.45
N PRO A 54 7.63 -21.66 5.73
CA PRO A 54 8.33 -22.91 5.49
C PRO A 54 8.98 -23.46 6.77
N ASP A 55 9.05 -24.77 6.85
CA ASP A 55 9.78 -25.47 7.91
C ASP A 55 11.28 -25.15 7.88
N SER A 56 11.97 -25.35 9.01
CA SER A 56 13.42 -25.18 9.10
C SER A 56 14.15 -25.96 7.98
N GLY A 57 15.12 -25.32 7.35
CA GLY A 57 15.87 -25.88 6.23
C GLY A 57 15.12 -25.87 4.89
N HIS A 58 13.97 -25.22 4.81
CA HIS A 58 13.19 -25.06 3.56
C HIS A 58 12.99 -23.59 3.22
N PHE A 59 12.59 -23.35 1.99
CA PHE A 59 12.12 -22.06 1.52
C PHE A 59 10.97 -22.24 0.53
N THR A 60 10.08 -21.25 0.49
CA THR A 60 8.96 -21.19 -0.44
C THR A 60 9.27 -20.16 -1.53
N ILE A 61 8.99 -20.51 -2.77
CA ILE A 61 9.12 -19.67 -3.96
C ILE A 61 7.72 -19.33 -4.42
N VAL A 62 7.44 -18.05 -4.61
CA VAL A 62 6.18 -17.58 -5.21
C VAL A 62 6.53 -16.76 -6.44
N THR A 63 5.95 -17.07 -7.60
CA THR A 63 6.30 -16.47 -8.88
C THR A 63 5.09 -15.93 -9.61
N SER A 64 5.20 -14.68 -10.11
CA SER A 64 4.31 -14.10 -11.12
C SER A 64 5.12 -13.61 -12.31
N SER A 65 4.62 -13.78 -13.55
CA SER A 65 5.36 -13.44 -14.76
C SER A 65 4.47 -12.89 -15.87
N ARG A 66 5.11 -12.24 -16.85
CA ARG A 66 4.45 -11.82 -18.09
C ARG A 66 3.76 -13.00 -18.79
N ASP A 67 4.36 -14.16 -18.75
CA ASP A 67 3.86 -15.36 -19.42
C ASP A 67 2.67 -16.04 -18.71
N GLY A 68 2.08 -15.38 -17.71
CA GLY A 68 0.81 -15.79 -17.11
C GLY A 68 0.93 -16.52 -15.78
N LEU A 69 2.11 -16.72 -15.20
CA LEU A 69 2.21 -17.19 -13.82
C LEU A 69 1.60 -16.16 -12.87
N ARG A 70 0.76 -16.61 -11.92
CA ARG A 70 0.09 -15.80 -10.91
C ARG A 70 0.19 -16.51 -9.56
N PHE A 71 1.08 -16.03 -8.71
CA PHE A 71 1.40 -16.65 -7.41
C PHE A 71 1.68 -18.15 -7.49
N SER A 72 2.32 -18.63 -8.58
CA SER A 72 2.77 -20.02 -8.68
C SER A 72 3.73 -20.33 -7.54
N THR A 73 3.37 -21.30 -6.71
CA THR A 73 4.05 -21.56 -5.43
C THR A 73 4.76 -22.93 -5.45
N GLU A 74 6.00 -22.95 -4.98
CA GLU A 74 6.80 -24.15 -4.81
C GLU A 74 7.59 -24.09 -3.50
N THR A 75 7.77 -25.22 -2.81
CA THR A 75 8.62 -25.31 -1.61
C THR A 75 9.79 -26.26 -1.88
N ARG A 76 10.99 -25.82 -1.52
CA ARG A 76 12.26 -26.55 -1.70
C ARG A 76 13.09 -26.55 -0.42
N LYS A 77 14.09 -27.46 -0.37
CA LYS A 77 15.13 -27.43 0.66
C LYS A 77 16.18 -26.37 0.34
N LEU A 78 16.76 -25.79 1.38
CA LEU A 78 17.91 -24.91 1.24
C LEU A 78 19.10 -25.67 0.66
N ASP A 79 19.88 -24.98 -0.15
CA ASP A 79 21.13 -25.46 -0.71
C ASP A 79 22.31 -25.18 0.24
N HIS A 80 23.32 -26.03 0.25
CA HIS A 80 24.54 -25.86 1.06
C HIS A 80 25.64 -25.08 0.33
N ASN A 81 25.52 -24.95 -0.99
CA ASN A 81 26.52 -24.30 -1.83
C ASN A 81 25.83 -23.42 -2.89
N PRO A 82 26.47 -22.30 -3.27
CA PRO A 82 26.04 -21.57 -4.46
C PRO A 82 26.26 -22.45 -5.69
N ALA A 83 25.34 -22.39 -6.64
CA ALA A 83 25.56 -23.03 -7.92
C ALA A 83 26.47 -22.18 -8.80
N GLU A 84 27.45 -22.80 -9.46
CA GLU A 84 28.37 -22.12 -10.38
C GLU A 84 27.63 -21.53 -11.59
N GLY A 85 28.14 -20.42 -12.13
CA GLY A 85 27.62 -19.78 -13.35
C GLY A 85 26.29 -19.04 -13.18
N ARG A 86 25.81 -18.86 -11.95
CA ARG A 86 24.55 -18.18 -11.64
C ARG A 86 24.76 -16.72 -11.28
N VAL A 87 23.68 -15.92 -11.48
CA VAL A 87 23.60 -14.57 -10.91
C VAL A 87 23.62 -14.69 -9.39
N LYS A 88 24.54 -14.01 -8.74
CA LYS A 88 24.63 -14.02 -7.27
C LYS A 88 23.90 -12.83 -6.67
N VAL A 89 23.01 -13.10 -5.71
CA VAL A 89 22.37 -12.11 -4.85
C VAL A 89 22.83 -12.34 -3.42
N VAL A 90 23.22 -11.27 -2.73
CA VAL A 90 23.65 -11.31 -1.33
C VAL A 90 22.64 -10.58 -0.46
N VAL A 91 22.28 -11.19 0.67
CA VAL A 91 21.38 -10.61 1.69
C VAL A 91 22.10 -10.57 3.03
N GLU A 92 22.27 -9.36 3.55
CA GLU A 92 22.96 -9.10 4.82
C GLU A 92 21.97 -8.96 5.98
N THR A 93 21.68 -10.06 6.66
CA THR A 93 20.64 -10.09 7.71
C THR A 93 21.05 -9.43 9.03
N GLY A 94 22.33 -9.09 9.20
CA GLY A 94 22.90 -8.55 10.44
C GLY A 94 22.64 -7.07 10.67
N THR A 95 22.22 -6.30 9.66
CA THR A 95 22.09 -4.84 9.71
C THR A 95 20.67 -4.37 9.32
N PRO A 96 19.63 -4.70 10.13
CA PRO A 96 18.27 -4.30 9.83
C PRO A 96 18.09 -2.78 9.87
N ARG A 97 17.36 -2.26 8.86
CA ARG A 97 17.05 -0.84 8.68
C ARG A 97 15.63 -0.51 9.16
N GLN A 98 14.88 0.31 8.43
CA GLN A 98 13.52 0.72 8.79
C GLN A 98 12.56 -0.47 8.93
N ALA A 99 11.57 -0.29 9.80
CA ALA A 99 10.44 -1.22 9.90
C ALA A 99 9.36 -0.82 8.88
N MET A 100 8.79 -1.81 8.22
CA MET A 100 7.71 -1.59 7.26
C MET A 100 6.41 -1.25 7.99
N LEU A 101 5.73 -0.22 7.53
CA LEU A 101 4.38 0.14 7.98
C LEU A 101 3.33 -0.69 7.25
N GLY A 102 3.46 -0.90 5.95
CA GLY A 102 2.53 -1.72 5.20
C GLY A 102 2.37 -1.32 3.74
N PHE A 103 1.44 -2.03 3.07
CA PHE A 103 1.12 -1.85 1.66
C PHE A 103 -0.39 -1.86 1.47
N GLY A 104 -0.89 -1.12 0.49
CA GLY A 104 -2.32 -1.07 0.22
C GLY A 104 -2.70 -0.12 -0.89
N ALA A 105 -3.95 0.39 -0.83
CA ALA A 105 -4.49 1.34 -1.79
C ALA A 105 -5.57 2.22 -1.14
N ALA A 106 -6.16 3.15 -1.91
CA ALA A 106 -7.14 4.09 -1.37
C ALA A 106 -8.59 3.64 -1.60
N PHE A 107 -9.41 3.85 -0.56
CA PHE A 107 -10.87 3.79 -0.62
C PHE A 107 -11.43 5.09 -1.18
N THR A 108 -11.26 5.32 -2.49
CA THR A 108 -11.86 6.48 -3.18
C THR A 108 -13.36 6.28 -3.37
N ASP A 109 -14.09 7.36 -3.67
CA ASP A 109 -15.50 7.23 -4.07
C ASP A 109 -15.62 6.35 -5.31
N ALA A 110 -14.76 6.57 -6.32
CA ALA A 110 -14.74 5.76 -7.53
C ALA A 110 -14.54 4.27 -7.24
N ALA A 111 -13.55 3.93 -6.43
CA ALA A 111 -13.27 2.54 -6.07
C ALA A 111 -14.47 1.87 -5.39
N THR A 112 -15.05 2.55 -4.40
CA THR A 112 -16.14 1.99 -3.61
C THR A 112 -17.46 1.93 -4.36
N ILE A 113 -17.71 2.86 -5.29
CA ILE A 113 -18.86 2.82 -6.21
C ILE A 113 -18.72 1.63 -7.18
N ASN A 114 -17.54 1.40 -7.75
CA ASN A 114 -17.30 0.27 -8.64
C ASN A 114 -17.47 -1.07 -7.92
N VAL A 115 -16.95 -1.23 -6.72
CA VAL A 115 -17.19 -2.43 -5.92
C VAL A 115 -18.69 -2.61 -5.66
N ALA A 116 -19.41 -1.53 -5.28
CA ALA A 116 -20.86 -1.60 -5.03
C ALA A 116 -21.71 -1.87 -6.27
N ALA A 117 -21.17 -1.69 -7.47
CA ALA A 117 -21.86 -1.99 -8.72
C ALA A 117 -21.92 -3.51 -9.04
N LEU A 118 -21.10 -4.32 -8.39
CA LEU A 118 -21.12 -5.78 -8.50
C LEU A 118 -22.21 -6.39 -7.61
N THR A 119 -22.59 -7.65 -7.90
CA THR A 119 -23.47 -8.43 -6.99
C THR A 119 -22.76 -8.67 -5.64
N PRO A 120 -23.52 -8.86 -4.54
CA PRO A 120 -22.91 -9.05 -3.22
C PRO A 120 -21.87 -10.19 -3.13
N PRO A 121 -22.02 -11.35 -3.80
CA PRO A 121 -20.97 -12.37 -3.81
C PRO A 121 -19.68 -11.92 -4.52
N ALA A 122 -19.81 -11.21 -5.65
CA ALA A 122 -18.64 -10.69 -6.38
C ALA A 122 -17.94 -9.57 -5.58
N GLN A 123 -18.70 -8.68 -4.91
CA GLN A 123 -18.16 -7.69 -3.98
C GLN A 123 -17.33 -8.36 -2.86
N ASP A 124 -17.87 -9.42 -2.25
CA ASP A 124 -17.18 -10.14 -1.17
C ASP A 124 -15.88 -10.77 -1.67
N LEU A 125 -15.86 -11.37 -2.85
CA LEU A 125 -14.66 -11.94 -3.46
C LEU A 125 -13.62 -10.88 -3.83
N LEU A 126 -14.04 -9.69 -4.30
CA LEU A 126 -13.12 -8.58 -4.55
C LEU A 126 -12.48 -8.10 -3.26
N LEU A 127 -13.25 -7.83 -2.21
CA LEU A 127 -12.71 -7.40 -0.92
C LEU A 127 -11.84 -8.49 -0.26
N ARG A 128 -12.21 -9.77 -0.38
CA ARG A 128 -11.36 -10.90 0.06
C ARG A 128 -10.04 -10.94 -0.68
N SER A 129 -10.05 -10.65 -1.98
CA SER A 129 -8.82 -10.62 -2.78
C SER A 129 -7.79 -9.64 -2.21
N TYR A 130 -8.23 -8.51 -1.66
CA TYR A 130 -7.35 -7.52 -1.07
C TYR A 130 -7.04 -7.77 0.41
N PHE A 131 -8.04 -8.10 1.24
CA PHE A 131 -7.93 -7.97 2.69
C PHE A 131 -7.90 -9.29 3.45
N ALA A 132 -8.48 -10.36 2.91
CA ALA A 132 -8.54 -11.63 3.62
C ALA A 132 -7.17 -12.34 3.65
N PRO A 133 -6.92 -13.23 4.63
CA PRO A 133 -5.66 -13.97 4.71
C PRO A 133 -5.43 -14.94 3.53
N GLU A 134 -6.45 -15.30 2.80
CA GLU A 134 -6.35 -16.01 1.51
C GLU A 134 -6.07 -15.09 0.32
N GLY A 135 -6.26 -13.77 0.46
CA GLY A 135 -5.95 -12.73 -0.52
C GLY A 135 -4.52 -12.22 -0.44
N VAL A 136 -4.31 -10.97 -0.82
CA VAL A 136 -2.98 -10.32 -0.80
C VAL A 136 -2.70 -9.51 0.47
N GLU A 137 -3.63 -9.50 1.43
CA GLU A 137 -3.48 -8.99 2.80
C GLU A 137 -3.01 -7.52 2.88
N TYR A 138 -3.68 -6.60 2.16
CA TYR A 138 -3.47 -5.17 2.35
C TYR A 138 -3.73 -4.76 3.81
N ASP A 139 -2.84 -3.97 4.39
CA ASP A 139 -2.83 -3.64 5.83
C ASP A 139 -2.64 -2.15 6.12
N LEU A 140 -2.40 -1.33 5.09
CA LEU A 140 -2.31 0.13 5.20
C LEU A 140 -3.04 0.78 4.01
N CYS A 141 -4.13 1.50 4.28
CA CYS A 141 -4.95 2.09 3.22
C CYS A 141 -5.21 3.57 3.46
N ARG A 142 -5.45 4.28 2.35
CA ARG A 142 -5.77 5.70 2.32
C ARG A 142 -7.27 5.95 2.19
N VAL A 143 -7.76 7.00 2.86
CA VAL A 143 -9.15 7.44 2.78
C VAL A 143 -9.19 8.93 2.42
N PRO A 144 -9.75 9.33 1.27
CA PRO A 144 -9.96 10.74 0.97
C PRO A 144 -10.93 11.41 1.95
N ILE A 145 -10.59 12.63 2.38
CA ILE A 145 -11.48 13.50 3.16
C ILE A 145 -12.31 14.34 2.20
N ALA A 146 -13.59 14.02 2.07
CA ALA A 146 -14.52 14.58 1.11
C ALA A 146 -14.18 14.24 -0.36
N GLY A 147 -14.59 15.08 -1.31
CA GLY A 147 -14.47 14.83 -2.74
C GLY A 147 -13.05 14.98 -3.27
N THR A 148 -12.71 14.15 -4.25
CA THR A 148 -11.47 14.20 -5.03
C THR A 148 -11.81 14.27 -6.51
N ASP A 149 -10.80 14.17 -7.41
CA ASP A 149 -11.01 13.88 -8.84
C ASP A 149 -11.73 12.54 -9.05
N PHE A 150 -11.43 11.52 -8.22
CA PHE A 150 -12.08 10.19 -8.24
C PHE A 150 -13.37 10.13 -7.41
N SER A 151 -14.14 11.19 -7.50
CA SER A 151 -15.54 11.29 -7.07
C SER A 151 -16.45 11.43 -8.29
N VAL A 152 -17.76 11.36 -8.11
CA VAL A 152 -18.75 11.61 -9.18
C VAL A 152 -19.18 13.09 -9.25
N ARG A 153 -18.80 13.85 -8.26
CA ARG A 153 -19.04 15.31 -8.12
C ARG A 153 -18.03 15.94 -7.16
N PRO A 154 -17.75 17.25 -7.27
CA PRO A 154 -17.02 17.95 -6.22
C PRO A 154 -17.94 18.18 -5.00
N TYR A 155 -17.40 18.01 -3.77
CA TYR A 155 -18.13 18.29 -2.52
C TYR A 155 -17.16 18.46 -1.35
N SER A 156 -17.65 19.13 -0.30
CA SER A 156 -17.06 19.08 1.04
C SER A 156 -18.09 18.57 2.06
N TYR A 157 -17.72 18.44 3.31
CA TYR A 157 -18.65 18.05 4.39
C TYR A 157 -19.37 19.24 5.02
N ASN A 158 -19.03 20.48 4.61
CA ASN A 158 -19.64 21.69 5.12
C ASN A 158 -19.70 22.78 4.04
N ASP A 159 -20.65 22.67 3.14
CA ASP A 159 -20.84 23.61 2.01
C ASP A 159 -21.69 24.83 2.40
N VAL A 160 -22.15 24.94 3.66
CA VAL A 160 -22.88 26.10 4.16
C VAL A 160 -21.89 27.25 4.40
N GLU A 161 -22.11 28.36 3.69
CA GLU A 161 -21.23 29.53 3.72
C GLU A 161 -21.13 30.15 5.12
N ASN A 162 -19.90 30.45 5.55
CA ASN A 162 -19.58 31.05 6.85
C ASN A 162 -19.96 30.23 8.09
N ASP A 163 -20.19 28.92 7.96
CA ASP A 163 -20.44 28.05 9.11
C ASP A 163 -19.11 27.65 9.82
N VAL A 164 -18.49 28.66 10.43
CA VAL A 164 -17.17 28.48 11.13
C VAL A 164 -17.27 27.60 12.37
N LEU A 165 -18.46 27.38 12.93
CA LEU A 165 -18.70 26.48 14.06
C LEU A 165 -18.98 25.05 13.59
N LEU A 166 -19.07 24.83 12.29
CA LEU A 166 -19.31 23.52 11.66
C LEU A 166 -20.63 22.87 12.13
N GLU A 167 -21.66 23.66 12.38
CA GLU A 167 -22.96 23.16 12.82
C GLU A 167 -23.65 22.29 11.75
N HIS A 168 -23.38 22.58 10.47
CA HIS A 168 -23.92 21.86 9.32
C HIS A 168 -22.97 20.79 8.76
N PHE A 169 -21.85 20.52 9.42
CA PHE A 169 -20.94 19.46 9.01
C PHE A 169 -21.61 18.09 9.05
N THR A 170 -21.58 17.36 7.94
CA THR A 170 -22.08 15.98 7.85
C THR A 170 -21.30 15.18 6.81
N LEU A 171 -21.02 13.92 7.10
CA LEU A 171 -20.46 13.00 6.12
C LEU A 171 -21.39 12.90 4.90
N ALA A 172 -20.82 12.81 3.71
CA ALA A 172 -21.54 12.73 2.45
C ALA A 172 -22.22 11.34 2.26
N GLN A 173 -23.07 11.23 1.27
CA GLN A 173 -23.66 9.93 0.93
C GLN A 173 -22.61 8.94 0.42
N GLU A 174 -21.59 9.44 -0.24
CA GLU A 174 -20.44 8.66 -0.71
C GLU A 174 -19.73 7.94 0.44
N ASP A 175 -19.59 8.60 1.60
CA ASP A 175 -19.06 7.97 2.81
C ASP A 175 -20.04 6.93 3.38
N LYS A 176 -21.30 7.34 3.58
CA LYS A 176 -22.31 6.55 4.29
C LYS A 176 -22.75 5.31 3.53
N LEU A 177 -22.85 5.39 2.20
CA LEU A 177 -23.36 4.30 1.36
C LEU A 177 -22.25 3.40 0.79
N TYR A 178 -21.04 3.93 0.61
CA TYR A 178 -19.99 3.21 -0.09
C TYR A 178 -18.70 3.05 0.74
N LYS A 179 -18.01 4.15 1.13
CA LYS A 179 -16.70 4.06 1.79
C LYS A 179 -16.76 3.35 3.14
N VAL A 180 -17.54 3.85 4.08
CA VAL A 180 -17.62 3.30 5.44
C VAL A 180 -18.05 1.83 5.46
N PRO A 181 -19.13 1.40 4.77
CA PRO A 181 -19.52 -0.01 4.75
C PRO A 181 -18.43 -0.94 4.20
N GLN A 182 -17.70 -0.54 3.16
CA GLN A 182 -16.64 -1.36 2.58
C GLN A 182 -15.37 -1.38 3.44
N ILE A 183 -15.02 -0.28 4.10
CA ILE A 183 -13.93 -0.24 5.08
C ILE A 183 -14.25 -1.19 6.25
N LEU A 184 -15.46 -1.14 6.79
CA LEU A 184 -15.88 -2.04 7.86
C LEU A 184 -15.84 -3.51 7.41
N ARG A 185 -16.25 -3.80 6.17
CA ARG A 185 -16.14 -5.15 5.60
C ARG A 185 -14.68 -5.57 5.44
N ALA A 186 -13.81 -4.70 4.95
CA ALA A 186 -12.38 -4.95 4.84
C ALA A 186 -11.74 -5.26 6.20
N GLN A 187 -12.07 -4.48 7.23
CA GLN A 187 -11.62 -4.73 8.61
C GLN A 187 -12.09 -6.08 9.17
N GLN A 188 -13.33 -6.52 8.84
CA GLN A 188 -13.83 -7.84 9.24
C GLN A 188 -13.12 -8.99 8.53
N LEU A 189 -12.68 -8.80 7.28
CA LEU A 189 -11.97 -9.80 6.49
C LEU A 189 -10.50 -9.90 6.85
N ALA A 190 -9.89 -8.79 7.24
CA ALA A 190 -8.47 -8.69 7.53
C ALA A 190 -8.08 -9.49 8.79
N GLN A 191 -7.03 -10.30 8.68
CA GLN A 191 -6.41 -10.96 9.84
C GLN A 191 -5.45 -10.00 10.56
N ARG A 192 -4.72 -9.20 9.81
CA ARG A 192 -3.86 -8.11 10.31
C ARG A 192 -4.70 -6.87 10.56
N PRO A 193 -4.41 -6.05 11.60
CA PRO A 193 -5.10 -4.78 11.78
C PRO A 193 -4.96 -3.89 10.55
N LEU A 194 -6.09 -3.51 9.94
CA LEU A 194 -6.10 -2.57 8.81
C LEU A 194 -5.90 -1.15 9.35
N ARG A 195 -4.76 -0.54 9.04
CA ARG A 195 -4.47 0.84 9.35
C ARG A 195 -4.99 1.74 8.25
N LEU A 196 -5.59 2.85 8.65
CA LEU A 196 -6.17 3.82 7.73
C LEU A 196 -5.58 5.19 7.99
N PHE A 197 -5.09 5.86 6.96
CA PHE A 197 -4.78 7.28 7.04
C PHE A 197 -5.66 8.05 6.05
N ALA A 198 -5.95 9.30 6.38
CA ALA A 198 -6.82 10.11 5.54
C ALA A 198 -6.11 11.36 5.01
N SER A 199 -6.53 11.83 3.84
CA SER A 199 -5.92 12.98 3.14
C SER A 199 -6.99 13.93 2.62
N PRO A 200 -6.90 15.25 2.90
CA PRO A 200 -7.81 16.25 2.35
C PRO A 200 -7.33 16.75 0.98
N TRP A 201 -8.27 16.96 0.05
CA TRP A 201 -8.03 17.59 -1.26
C TRP A 201 -8.28 19.11 -1.22
N ALA A 202 -9.38 19.53 -0.62
CA ALA A 202 -9.69 20.94 -0.47
C ALA A 202 -10.53 21.21 0.80
N PRO A 203 -10.31 22.32 1.48
CA PRO A 203 -11.28 22.88 2.41
C PRO A 203 -12.58 23.25 1.68
N PRO A 204 -13.71 23.46 2.42
CA PRO A 204 -14.92 24.05 1.85
C PRO A 204 -14.61 25.32 1.06
N ALA A 205 -15.34 25.54 -0.04
CA ALA A 205 -15.08 26.63 -0.97
C ALA A 205 -15.01 28.02 -0.29
N TRP A 206 -15.87 28.25 0.69
CA TRP A 206 -15.94 29.51 1.44
C TRP A 206 -14.74 29.75 2.39
N MET A 207 -13.92 28.73 2.66
CA MET A 207 -12.67 28.87 3.43
C MET A 207 -11.46 29.25 2.55
N LYS A 208 -11.63 29.31 1.22
CA LYS A 208 -10.53 29.52 0.27
C LYS A 208 -10.55 30.90 -0.36
N THR A 209 -9.38 31.40 -0.70
CA THR A 209 -9.19 32.73 -1.34
C THR A 209 -9.90 32.88 -2.67
N ASN A 210 -10.11 31.79 -3.41
CA ASN A 210 -10.81 31.80 -4.70
C ASN A 210 -12.30 31.46 -4.61
N GLY A 211 -12.83 31.11 -3.43
CA GLY A 211 -14.23 30.75 -3.21
C GLY A 211 -14.69 29.50 -3.97
N LYS A 212 -13.78 28.59 -4.34
CA LYS A 212 -14.07 27.39 -5.12
C LYS A 212 -13.35 26.19 -4.55
N LEU A 213 -13.91 24.97 -4.74
CA LEU A 213 -13.23 23.73 -4.37
C LEU A 213 -12.02 23.45 -5.28
N ASN A 214 -12.11 23.76 -6.58
CA ASN A 214 -11.04 23.61 -7.57
C ASN A 214 -10.40 24.98 -7.92
N GLY A 215 -9.38 24.94 -8.78
CA GLY A 215 -8.64 26.13 -9.18
C GLY A 215 -7.63 26.59 -8.12
N TYR A 216 -6.66 27.38 -8.56
CA TYR A 216 -5.67 27.95 -7.65
C TYR A 216 -6.35 28.77 -6.54
N GLY A 217 -6.10 28.41 -5.31
CA GLY A 217 -6.61 29.10 -4.13
C GLY A 217 -5.96 28.54 -2.87
N GLU A 218 -5.76 29.39 -1.90
CA GLU A 218 -5.15 29.12 -0.61
C GLU A 218 -6.21 29.12 0.48
N LEU A 219 -5.94 28.52 1.63
CA LEU A 219 -6.77 28.67 2.81
C LEU A 219 -6.68 30.12 3.32
N LEU A 220 -7.82 30.76 3.57
CA LEU A 220 -7.85 32.08 4.22
C LEU A 220 -7.20 31.98 5.60
N PRO A 221 -6.32 32.92 6.00
CA PRO A 221 -5.60 32.86 7.29
C PRO A 221 -6.53 32.72 8.50
N GLU A 222 -7.67 33.42 8.51
CA GLU A 222 -8.69 33.33 9.55
C GLU A 222 -9.42 31.98 9.61
N MET A 223 -9.30 31.17 8.56
CA MET A 223 -9.90 29.83 8.48
C MET A 223 -8.97 28.72 8.97
N ARG A 224 -7.75 29.01 9.40
CA ARG A 224 -6.79 28.00 9.91
C ARG A 224 -7.36 27.21 11.09
N GLN A 225 -8.00 27.89 12.04
CA GLN A 225 -8.61 27.20 13.19
C GLN A 225 -9.91 26.47 12.81
N PRO A 226 -10.88 27.05 12.07
CA PRO A 226 -12.02 26.29 11.55
C PRO A 226 -11.63 25.04 10.74
N TRP A 227 -10.57 25.13 9.92
CA TRP A 227 -10.08 23.99 9.15
C TRP A 227 -9.51 22.88 10.05
N SER A 228 -8.75 23.22 11.09
CA SER A 228 -8.29 22.26 12.09
C SER A 228 -9.46 21.56 12.81
N ASN A 229 -10.49 22.32 13.17
CA ASN A 229 -11.72 21.79 13.78
C ASN A 229 -12.49 20.86 12.81
N TYR A 230 -12.49 21.18 11.51
CA TYR A 230 -13.10 20.35 10.47
C TYR A 230 -12.42 18.96 10.38
N LEU A 231 -11.09 18.91 10.40
CA LEU A 231 -10.34 17.64 10.39
C LEU A 231 -10.61 16.83 11.65
N VAL A 232 -10.65 17.47 12.82
CA VAL A 232 -11.02 16.78 14.09
C VAL A 232 -12.43 16.22 14.00
N LYS A 233 -13.38 16.99 13.45
CA LYS A 233 -14.76 16.54 13.31
C LYS A 233 -14.88 15.37 12.37
N PHE A 234 -14.17 15.39 11.24
CA PHE A 234 -14.08 14.25 10.32
C PHE A 234 -13.58 12.98 11.03
N VAL A 235 -12.46 13.07 11.76
CA VAL A 235 -11.91 11.91 12.50
C VAL A 235 -12.94 11.34 13.47
N LYS A 236 -13.63 12.19 14.22
CA LYS A 236 -14.64 11.77 15.20
C LYS A 236 -15.89 11.18 14.55
N GLU A 237 -16.35 11.72 13.41
CA GLU A 237 -17.48 11.16 12.67
C GLU A 237 -17.15 9.78 12.08
N TYR A 238 -15.91 9.57 11.59
CA TYR A 238 -15.45 8.26 11.15
C TYR A 238 -15.34 7.28 12.32
N GLU A 239 -14.80 7.72 13.47
CA GLU A 239 -14.75 6.91 14.69
C GLU A 239 -16.15 6.51 15.16
N ALA A 240 -17.11 7.46 15.15
CA ALA A 240 -18.51 7.18 15.48
C ALA A 240 -19.17 6.20 14.49
N ALA A 241 -18.72 6.17 13.24
CA ALA A 241 -19.13 5.19 12.23
C ALA A 241 -18.40 3.84 12.35
N GLY A 242 -17.51 3.66 13.32
CA GLY A 242 -16.75 2.43 13.58
C GLY A 242 -15.41 2.34 12.83
N VAL A 243 -14.95 3.42 12.23
CA VAL A 243 -13.70 3.49 11.47
C VAL A 243 -12.68 4.33 12.21
N THR A 244 -11.68 3.68 12.82
CA THR A 244 -10.58 4.36 13.51
C THR A 244 -9.46 4.69 12.53
N LEU A 245 -9.01 5.94 12.50
CA LEU A 245 -7.89 6.39 11.68
C LEU A 245 -6.57 6.26 12.44
N TRP A 246 -5.54 5.80 11.75
CA TRP A 246 -4.17 5.73 12.23
C TRP A 246 -3.40 7.04 12.00
N GLY A 247 -3.72 7.78 10.92
CA GLY A 247 -2.99 8.99 10.57
C GLY A 247 -3.75 9.91 9.62
N LEU A 248 -3.17 11.09 9.41
CA LEU A 248 -3.60 12.09 8.42
C LEU A 248 -2.39 12.60 7.65
N THR A 249 -2.58 12.93 6.37
CA THR A 249 -1.70 13.88 5.68
C THR A 249 -2.28 15.29 5.83
N THR A 250 -1.42 16.29 5.81
CA THR A 250 -1.85 17.68 6.00
C THR A 250 -2.62 18.24 4.81
N GLN A 251 -2.25 17.83 3.59
CA GLN A 251 -2.89 18.26 2.34
C GLN A 251 -2.38 17.39 1.18
N ASN A 252 -3.28 16.95 0.29
CA ASN A 252 -2.91 16.32 -0.97
C ASN A 252 -2.35 17.37 -1.96
N HIS A 253 -1.18 17.13 -2.54
CA HIS A 253 -0.52 18.01 -3.51
C HIS A 253 -0.50 19.52 -3.10
N PRO A 254 0.08 19.86 -1.93
CA PRO A 254 0.04 21.24 -1.43
C PRO A 254 0.83 22.24 -2.30
N ALA A 255 1.88 21.79 -2.98
CA ALA A 255 2.77 22.64 -3.78
C ALA A 255 2.44 22.63 -5.28
N ASP A 256 1.55 21.76 -5.76
CA ASP A 256 1.23 21.63 -7.17
C ASP A 256 0.22 22.68 -7.63
N THR A 257 0.72 23.81 -8.12
CA THR A 257 -0.09 24.90 -8.67
C THR A 257 -0.67 24.60 -10.07
N ALA A 258 -0.22 23.55 -10.74
CA ALA A 258 -0.69 23.14 -12.05
C ALA A 258 -1.99 22.32 -11.98
N VAL A 259 -2.22 21.64 -10.86
CA VAL A 259 -3.41 20.84 -10.62
C VAL A 259 -4.58 21.73 -10.18
N THR A 260 -5.39 22.15 -11.15
CA THR A 260 -6.50 23.09 -10.89
C THR A 260 -7.88 22.57 -11.32
N ASN A 261 -7.93 21.43 -11.99
CA ASN A 261 -9.19 20.93 -12.58
C ASN A 261 -10.10 20.21 -11.59
N TRP A 262 -9.57 19.78 -10.43
CA TRP A 262 -10.32 19.10 -9.37
C TRP A 262 -10.11 19.77 -8.01
N ASN A 263 -10.70 19.22 -6.96
CA ASN A 263 -10.56 19.74 -5.60
C ASN A 263 -9.07 19.87 -5.24
N CYS A 264 -8.64 21.05 -4.87
CA CYS A 264 -7.26 21.33 -4.50
C CYS A 264 -7.15 22.52 -3.57
N CYS A 265 -6.07 22.63 -2.83
CA CYS A 265 -5.74 23.79 -2.02
C CYS A 265 -4.22 23.94 -1.99
N PHE A 266 -3.75 25.12 -2.43
CA PHE A 266 -2.34 25.43 -2.38
C PHE A 266 -1.92 25.84 -0.97
N TRP A 267 -0.73 25.42 -0.56
CA TRP A 267 -0.06 25.79 0.67
C TRP A 267 1.42 26.07 0.41
N SER A 268 1.92 27.20 0.88
CA SER A 268 3.37 27.34 1.04
C SER A 268 3.87 26.45 2.18
N SER A 269 5.11 26.04 2.13
CA SER A 269 5.70 25.25 3.22
C SER A 269 5.72 26.02 4.54
N GLU A 270 5.86 27.33 4.49
CA GLU A 270 5.81 28.25 5.64
C GLU A 270 4.43 28.33 6.26
N ASP A 271 3.39 28.51 5.46
CA ASP A 271 2.00 28.55 5.94
C ASP A 271 1.57 27.20 6.52
N MET A 272 2.00 26.10 5.91
CA MET A 272 1.78 24.76 6.41
C MET A 272 2.46 24.55 7.77
N ARG A 273 3.72 24.96 7.91
CA ARG A 273 4.47 24.93 9.18
C ARG A 273 3.73 25.69 10.28
N ASP A 274 3.37 26.95 10.00
CA ASP A 274 2.72 27.83 10.97
C ASP A 274 1.33 27.31 11.34
N TRP A 275 0.56 26.79 10.39
CA TRP A 275 -0.72 26.14 10.67
C TRP A 275 -0.58 24.89 11.54
N ILE A 276 0.40 24.02 11.26
CA ILE A 276 0.65 22.83 12.09
C ILE A 276 0.98 23.23 13.52
N LYS A 277 1.88 24.20 13.69
CA LYS A 277 2.35 24.68 14.98
C LYS A 277 1.26 25.36 15.80
N ASP A 278 0.58 26.34 15.19
CA ASP A 278 -0.28 27.27 15.90
C ASP A 278 -1.74 26.79 16.01
N SER A 279 -2.16 25.86 15.14
CA SER A 279 -3.56 25.46 15.04
C SER A 279 -3.77 23.94 15.01
N LEU A 280 -3.28 23.23 13.99
CA LEU A 280 -3.60 21.80 13.81
C LEU A 280 -3.11 20.95 15.00
N GLY A 281 -1.83 21.03 15.33
CA GLY A 281 -1.24 20.23 16.40
C GLY A 281 -1.89 20.45 17.76
N PRO A 282 -2.02 21.71 18.24
CA PRO A 282 -2.74 22.02 19.48
C PRO A 282 -4.19 21.54 19.47
N THR A 283 -4.91 21.66 18.33
CA THR A 283 -6.33 21.26 18.21
C THR A 283 -6.49 19.74 18.31
N LEU A 284 -5.64 18.97 17.61
CA LEU A 284 -5.63 17.50 17.71
C LEU A 284 -5.35 17.04 19.13
N LYS A 285 -4.36 17.65 19.78
CA LYS A 285 -4.03 17.36 21.19
C LYS A 285 -5.18 17.65 22.14
N ALA A 286 -5.82 18.81 22.00
CA ALA A 286 -7.00 19.20 22.80
C ALA A 286 -8.18 18.27 22.58
N ALA A 287 -8.32 17.71 21.37
CA ALA A 287 -9.37 16.75 21.02
C ALA A 287 -9.10 15.31 21.51
N GLY A 288 -7.95 15.04 22.14
CA GLY A 288 -7.53 13.70 22.58
C GLY A 288 -7.01 12.82 21.45
N LEU A 289 -6.55 13.40 20.33
CA LEU A 289 -6.07 12.71 19.13
C LEU A 289 -4.53 12.76 18.99
N SER A 290 -3.79 12.81 20.09
CA SER A 290 -2.31 12.89 20.08
C SER A 290 -1.62 11.67 19.48
N GLU A 291 -2.28 10.52 19.41
CA GLU A 291 -1.73 9.29 18.83
C GLU A 291 -1.89 9.21 17.31
N LEU A 292 -2.72 10.11 16.72
CA LEU A 292 -2.95 10.19 15.30
C LEU A 292 -1.67 10.65 14.59
N LYS A 293 -1.14 9.85 13.67
CA LYS A 293 0.10 10.15 12.95
C LYS A 293 -0.11 11.26 11.93
N ILE A 294 0.68 12.31 12.02
CA ILE A 294 0.63 13.43 11.08
C ILE A 294 1.78 13.32 10.10
N MET A 295 1.45 13.31 8.80
CA MET A 295 2.39 13.28 7.70
C MET A 295 2.33 14.59 6.92
N VAL A 296 3.48 15.17 6.64
CA VAL A 296 3.63 16.34 5.76
C VAL A 296 4.17 15.92 4.40
N GLY A 297 4.04 16.78 3.42
CA GLY A 297 4.33 16.46 2.04
C GLY A 297 3.05 16.03 1.33
N ASP A 298 2.81 14.74 1.14
CA ASP A 298 1.75 14.17 0.29
C ASP A 298 1.88 14.74 -1.14
N GLU A 299 3.15 14.79 -1.58
CA GLU A 299 3.65 15.51 -2.74
C GLU A 299 4.76 14.70 -3.43
N THR A 300 5.13 15.08 -4.65
CA THR A 300 6.16 14.38 -5.39
C THR A 300 7.53 14.46 -4.73
N ARG A 301 8.36 13.43 -4.94
CA ARG A 301 9.69 13.27 -4.31
C ARG A 301 10.60 14.51 -4.47
N ILE A 302 10.51 15.20 -5.61
CA ILE A 302 11.35 16.37 -5.89
C ILE A 302 11.06 17.57 -4.98
N GLN A 303 9.85 17.66 -4.40
CA GLN A 303 9.41 18.76 -3.53
C GLN A 303 9.77 18.52 -2.06
N LEU A 304 10.00 17.27 -1.67
CA LEU A 304 10.18 16.90 -0.27
C LEU A 304 11.36 17.58 0.44
N PRO A 305 12.53 17.82 -0.20
CA PRO A 305 13.64 18.48 0.51
C PRO A 305 13.27 19.88 1.01
N GLU A 306 12.53 20.67 0.25
CA GLU A 306 12.08 21.99 0.68
C GLU A 306 11.03 21.90 1.78
N ILE A 307 9.99 21.08 1.56
CA ILE A 307 8.90 20.87 2.53
C ILE A 307 9.47 20.39 3.87
N SER A 308 10.30 19.35 3.86
CA SER A 308 10.88 18.80 5.08
C SER A 308 11.78 19.80 5.81
N LYS A 309 12.61 20.54 5.06
CA LYS A 309 13.48 21.56 5.64
C LYS A 309 12.67 22.66 6.32
N THR A 310 11.68 23.22 5.63
CA THR A 310 10.89 24.34 6.14
C THR A 310 10.09 23.95 7.38
N ILE A 311 9.48 22.77 7.39
CA ILE A 311 8.59 22.36 8.48
C ILE A 311 9.38 21.73 9.64
N LEU A 312 10.34 20.85 9.36
CA LEU A 312 10.98 20.06 10.42
C LEU A 312 12.17 20.75 11.09
N THR A 313 12.66 21.89 10.55
CA THR A 313 13.66 22.70 11.27
C THR A 313 13.03 23.60 12.33
N ASP A 314 11.72 23.81 12.31
CA ASP A 314 10.98 24.46 13.39
C ASP A 314 10.57 23.40 14.42
N PRO A 315 11.17 23.39 15.65
CA PRO A 315 10.87 22.36 16.64
C PRO A 315 9.43 22.42 17.17
N GLU A 316 8.78 23.59 17.12
CA GLU A 316 7.39 23.75 17.54
C GLU A 316 6.40 23.13 16.55
N ALA A 317 6.73 23.09 15.26
CA ALA A 317 5.99 22.36 14.26
C ALA A 317 6.38 20.88 14.23
N ALA A 318 7.68 20.58 14.23
CA ALA A 318 8.23 19.22 14.10
C ALA A 318 7.75 18.24 15.19
N GLN A 319 7.41 18.73 16.40
CA GLN A 319 6.88 17.90 17.48
C GLN A 319 5.52 17.25 17.14
N TYR A 320 4.77 17.81 16.19
CA TYR A 320 3.47 17.31 15.76
C TYR A 320 3.53 16.45 14.49
N VAL A 321 4.71 16.33 13.86
CA VAL A 321 4.89 15.60 12.62
C VAL A 321 5.56 14.26 12.90
N ASP A 322 4.97 13.16 12.43
CA ASP A 322 5.50 11.81 12.59
C ASP A 322 6.24 11.32 11.34
N GLY A 323 5.87 11.79 10.15
CA GLY A 323 6.44 11.29 8.90
C GLY A 323 6.23 12.20 7.70
N LEU A 324 6.80 11.74 6.59
CA LEU A 324 6.75 12.38 5.27
C LEU A 324 5.98 11.49 4.30
N ALA A 325 5.01 12.07 3.62
CA ALA A 325 4.19 11.44 2.60
C ALA A 325 4.72 11.77 1.20
N VAL A 326 4.84 10.76 0.34
CA VAL A 326 5.47 10.87 -0.99
C VAL A 326 4.53 10.34 -2.06
N HIS A 327 4.44 11.04 -3.19
CA HIS A 327 3.82 10.57 -4.42
C HIS A 327 4.87 10.22 -5.47
N TRP A 328 4.66 9.16 -6.24
CA TRP A 328 5.64 8.61 -7.16
C TRP A 328 5.81 9.38 -8.48
N TYR A 329 4.95 10.37 -8.77
CA TYR A 329 4.79 10.97 -10.09
C TYR A 329 6.01 11.72 -10.64
N SER A 330 7.04 12.00 -9.83
CA SER A 330 8.31 12.58 -10.28
C SER A 330 9.51 11.62 -10.20
N ASP A 331 9.30 10.36 -9.85
CA ASP A 331 10.38 9.43 -9.53
C ASP A 331 11.38 9.22 -10.67
N ASN A 332 10.93 9.26 -11.92
CA ASN A 332 11.82 9.20 -13.09
C ASN A 332 12.66 10.47 -13.34
N ASN A 333 12.31 11.58 -12.68
CA ASN A 333 12.91 12.88 -12.91
C ASN A 333 13.86 13.31 -11.78
N CYS A 334 13.95 12.53 -10.70
CA CYS A 334 14.81 12.85 -9.56
C CYS A 334 15.41 11.61 -8.92
N SER A 335 16.61 11.75 -8.36
CA SER A 335 17.31 10.65 -7.71
C SER A 335 16.57 10.17 -6.45
N PRO A 336 16.49 8.86 -6.22
CA PRO A 336 15.99 8.31 -4.96
C PRO A 336 16.88 8.67 -3.75
N ASP A 337 18.13 9.12 -3.98
CA ASP A 337 19.02 9.59 -2.91
C ASP A 337 18.49 10.79 -2.14
N LEU A 338 17.48 11.51 -2.68
CA LEU A 338 16.78 12.55 -1.91
C LEU A 338 16.13 11.98 -0.65
N LEU A 339 15.60 10.75 -0.73
CA LEU A 339 15.02 10.08 0.44
C LEU A 339 16.09 9.71 1.47
N ASN A 340 17.29 9.26 1.01
CA ASN A 340 18.43 8.99 1.90
C ASN A 340 18.89 10.26 2.63
N GLN A 341 18.97 11.38 1.93
CA GLN A 341 19.35 12.69 2.52
C GLN A 341 18.33 13.13 3.56
N ILE A 342 17.03 13.02 3.28
CA ILE A 342 15.96 13.37 4.20
C ILE A 342 16.03 12.48 5.45
N GLN A 343 16.20 11.17 5.30
CA GLN A 343 16.30 10.25 6.42
C GLN A 343 17.53 10.51 7.29
N GLN A 344 18.64 10.94 6.71
CA GLN A 344 19.84 11.34 7.48
C GLN A 344 19.59 12.60 8.30
N LEU A 345 18.84 13.57 7.79
CA LEU A 345 18.52 14.82 8.47
C LEU A 345 17.45 14.64 9.56
N TYR A 346 16.47 13.77 9.32
CA TYR A 346 15.31 13.55 10.20
C TYR A 346 15.11 12.06 10.49
N PRO A 347 16.02 11.40 11.21
CA PRO A 347 16.03 9.95 11.37
C PRO A 347 14.87 9.41 12.23
N ASP A 348 14.18 10.27 12.97
CA ASP A 348 13.00 9.96 13.78
C ASP A 348 11.69 10.05 12.98
N LYS A 349 11.70 10.55 11.74
CA LYS A 349 10.55 10.67 10.87
C LYS A 349 10.52 9.52 9.87
N PHE A 350 9.39 8.82 9.77
CA PHE A 350 9.25 7.81 8.71
C PHE A 350 8.96 8.46 7.35
N ILE A 351 9.26 7.73 6.27
CA ILE A 351 8.89 8.10 4.90
C ILE A 351 7.91 7.06 4.40
N LEU A 352 6.78 7.48 3.84
CA LEU A 352 5.74 6.61 3.28
C LEU A 352 5.33 7.09 1.88
N TYR A 353 5.36 6.19 0.90
CA TYR A 353 4.72 6.44 -0.39
C TYR A 353 3.20 6.31 -0.22
N THR A 354 2.50 7.43 -0.36
CA THR A 354 1.08 7.58 -0.01
C THR A 354 0.15 7.58 -1.21
N GLU A 355 0.69 7.76 -2.42
CA GLU A 355 -0.08 7.67 -3.66
C GLU A 355 0.79 7.29 -4.85
N SER A 356 0.25 6.39 -5.67
CA SER A 356 0.86 5.95 -6.92
C SER A 356 -0.22 5.37 -7.84
N CYS A 357 -0.20 5.72 -9.11
CA CYS A 357 -1.01 5.06 -10.15
C CYS A 357 -0.43 5.33 -11.54
N ILE A 358 -0.83 4.51 -12.51
CA ILE A 358 -0.45 4.72 -13.92
C ILE A 358 -1.36 5.79 -14.53
N VAL A 359 -0.77 6.93 -14.87
CA VAL A 359 -1.44 8.05 -15.55
C VAL A 359 -1.16 7.98 -17.06
N PRO A 360 -2.16 8.14 -17.94
CA PRO A 360 -1.95 8.15 -19.39
C PRO A 360 -0.89 9.15 -19.83
N GLY A 361 0.03 8.70 -20.69
CA GLY A 361 1.11 9.53 -21.21
C GLY A 361 2.25 9.83 -20.24
N MET A 362 2.18 9.37 -19.02
CA MET A 362 3.28 9.46 -18.07
C MET A 362 4.38 8.47 -18.47
N LYS A 363 5.58 8.97 -18.73
CA LYS A 363 6.74 8.13 -19.03
C LYS A 363 7.30 7.54 -17.73
N LEU A 364 6.56 6.62 -17.12
CA LEU A 364 7.06 5.84 -16.00
C LEU A 364 7.67 4.54 -16.52
N TRP A 365 8.94 4.29 -16.22
CA TRP A 365 9.63 3.00 -16.26
C TRP A 365 9.56 2.19 -17.57
N ASN A 366 8.92 2.61 -18.64
CA ASN A 366 8.75 1.99 -19.96
C ASN A 366 7.28 1.81 -20.41
N ASP A 367 6.30 2.43 -19.77
CA ASP A 367 4.94 2.43 -20.29
C ASP A 367 4.73 3.62 -21.24
N PRO A 368 4.59 3.39 -22.56
CA PRO A 368 4.27 4.43 -23.51
C PRO A 368 2.76 4.67 -23.65
N GLY A 369 1.92 4.00 -22.80
CA GLY A 369 0.48 3.93 -22.98
C GLY A 369 -0.20 5.28 -22.85
N LEU A 370 -0.98 5.65 -23.87
CA LEU A 370 -1.85 6.83 -23.87
C LEU A 370 -3.26 6.52 -23.31
N GLU A 371 -3.56 5.24 -23.09
CA GLU A 371 -4.87 4.78 -22.59
C GLU A 371 -4.87 4.72 -21.06
N ALA A 372 -5.99 5.11 -20.45
CA ALA A 372 -6.16 5.04 -19.01
C ALA A 372 -6.04 3.59 -18.51
N VAL A 373 -6.85 2.68 -19.04
CA VAL A 373 -6.84 1.25 -18.68
C VAL A 373 -6.23 0.43 -19.81
N VAL A 374 -5.23 -0.40 -19.48
CA VAL A 374 -4.63 -1.37 -20.42
C VAL A 374 -4.65 -2.75 -19.76
N LEU A 375 -5.75 -3.47 -19.99
CA LEU A 375 -5.97 -4.78 -19.38
C LEU A 375 -4.89 -5.79 -19.77
N GLY A 376 -4.22 -6.33 -18.75
CA GLY A 376 -3.19 -7.34 -18.92
C GLY A 376 -1.78 -6.77 -19.19
N SER A 377 -1.54 -5.48 -19.02
CA SER A 377 -0.21 -4.89 -19.19
C SER A 377 0.77 -5.36 -18.11
N TRP A 378 1.80 -6.12 -18.52
CA TRP A 378 2.92 -6.47 -17.63
C TRP A 378 3.85 -5.28 -17.40
N SER A 379 4.04 -4.40 -18.39
CA SER A 379 4.92 -3.23 -18.25
C SER A 379 4.48 -2.31 -17.10
N ARG A 380 3.16 -2.16 -16.88
CA ARG A 380 2.61 -1.41 -15.74
C ARG A 380 2.91 -2.09 -14.39
N ALA A 381 2.79 -3.40 -14.34
CA ALA A 381 3.16 -4.19 -13.17
C ALA A 381 4.67 -4.14 -12.86
N ASP A 382 5.52 -4.22 -13.90
CA ASP A 382 6.96 -4.06 -13.80
C ASP A 382 7.34 -2.69 -13.21
N SER A 383 6.63 -1.63 -13.61
CA SER A 383 6.82 -0.27 -13.06
C SER A 383 6.51 -0.20 -11.56
N TYR A 384 5.41 -0.83 -11.12
CA TYR A 384 5.07 -0.93 -9.70
C TYR A 384 6.16 -1.67 -8.90
N ALA A 385 6.58 -2.85 -9.39
CA ALA A 385 7.63 -3.63 -8.74
C ALA A 385 8.93 -2.85 -8.60
N ALA A 386 9.35 -2.16 -9.67
CA ALA A 386 10.59 -1.38 -9.70
C ALA A 386 10.52 -0.19 -8.72
N SER A 387 9.40 0.56 -8.70
CA SER A 387 9.20 1.68 -7.77
C SER A 387 9.19 1.22 -6.30
N ILE A 388 8.49 0.12 -6.00
CA ILE A 388 8.46 -0.41 -4.62
C ILE A 388 9.87 -0.82 -4.19
N ILE A 389 10.60 -1.59 -5.01
CA ILE A 389 11.97 -2.03 -4.68
C ILE A 389 12.89 -0.81 -4.51
N GLU A 390 12.81 0.17 -5.40
CA GLU A 390 13.62 1.39 -5.29
C GLU A 390 13.30 2.14 -3.99
N SER A 391 12.03 2.44 -3.75
CA SER A 391 11.62 3.26 -2.63
C SER A 391 11.94 2.63 -1.26
N VAL A 392 11.68 1.32 -1.08
CA VAL A 392 11.98 0.64 0.18
C VAL A 392 13.50 0.55 0.44
N ASN A 393 14.33 0.38 -0.60
CA ASN A 393 15.78 0.42 -0.47
C ASN A 393 16.30 1.83 -0.12
N HIS A 394 15.47 2.87 -0.31
CA HIS A 394 15.75 4.27 0.03
C HIS A 394 14.85 4.78 1.19
N HIS A 395 14.65 3.96 2.21
CA HIS A 395 13.99 4.29 3.48
C HIS A 395 12.46 4.42 3.46
N SER A 396 11.77 4.18 2.34
CA SER A 396 10.31 4.09 2.41
C SER A 396 9.87 2.95 3.33
N THR A 397 8.85 3.21 4.14
CA THR A 397 8.27 2.26 5.10
C THR A 397 7.03 1.54 4.56
N GLY A 398 6.64 1.84 3.34
CA GLY A 398 5.49 1.26 2.66
C GLY A 398 5.19 1.94 1.34
N TRP A 399 4.18 1.42 0.63
CA TRP A 399 3.79 1.93 -0.67
C TRP A 399 2.28 1.72 -0.89
N ILE A 400 1.59 2.80 -1.24
CA ILE A 400 0.13 2.85 -1.37
C ILE A 400 -0.23 3.20 -2.80
N ASP A 401 -0.99 2.31 -3.43
CA ASP A 401 -1.61 2.55 -4.72
C ASP A 401 -2.77 3.56 -4.59
N TRP A 402 -3.18 4.17 -5.69
CA TRP A 402 -4.30 5.10 -5.65
C TRP A 402 -5.63 4.34 -5.54
N ASN A 403 -6.28 3.97 -6.58
CA ASN A 403 -7.62 3.40 -6.52
C ASN A 403 -7.62 1.87 -6.30
N LEU A 404 -8.35 1.35 -5.31
CA LEU A 404 -8.56 -0.09 -5.13
C LEU A 404 -9.18 -0.75 -6.38
N ALA A 405 -10.13 -0.08 -7.02
CA ALA A 405 -10.79 -0.58 -8.22
C ALA A 405 -11.34 0.57 -9.06
N LEU A 406 -11.29 0.42 -10.38
CA LEU A 406 -11.87 1.36 -11.33
C LEU A 406 -12.74 0.62 -12.36
N ASP A 407 -13.57 1.36 -13.13
CA ASP A 407 -14.33 0.81 -14.24
C ASP A 407 -13.46 0.56 -15.48
N MET A 408 -14.05 -0.02 -16.51
CA MET A 408 -13.41 -0.35 -17.79
C MET A 408 -12.80 0.89 -18.51
N ASN A 409 -13.15 2.10 -18.07
CA ASN A 409 -12.66 3.36 -18.64
C ASN A 409 -11.71 4.10 -17.72
N GLY A 410 -11.38 3.54 -16.53
CA GLY A 410 -10.53 4.17 -15.53
C GLY A 410 -11.23 5.25 -14.71
N GLY A 411 -12.53 5.07 -14.45
CA GLY A 411 -13.38 5.96 -13.67
C GLY A 411 -14.27 5.22 -12.65
N PRO A 412 -15.34 5.86 -12.15
CA PRO A 412 -15.80 7.22 -12.47
C PRO A 412 -14.84 8.32 -11.98
N ASN A 413 -14.82 9.44 -12.72
CA ASN A 413 -14.00 10.61 -12.37
C ASN A 413 -14.67 11.86 -12.95
N TRP A 414 -15.11 12.77 -12.10
CA TRP A 414 -15.83 13.98 -12.54
C TRP A 414 -14.93 14.99 -13.26
N ALA A 415 -13.63 14.97 -12.95
CA ALA A 415 -12.65 15.88 -13.55
C ALA A 415 -12.09 15.40 -14.90
N GLY A 416 -12.40 14.13 -15.28
CA GLY A 416 -11.92 13.53 -16.53
C GLY A 416 -10.47 13.02 -16.47
N ASN A 417 -9.85 13.00 -15.30
CA ASN A 417 -8.49 12.52 -15.06
C ASN A 417 -8.49 11.00 -14.82
N LYS A 418 -8.70 10.21 -15.86
CA LYS A 418 -8.81 8.75 -15.81
C LYS A 418 -7.44 8.08 -15.74
N VAL A 419 -7.33 7.01 -14.96
CA VAL A 419 -6.07 6.26 -14.72
C VAL A 419 -6.32 4.75 -14.73
N ASP A 420 -5.26 3.95 -14.55
CA ASP A 420 -5.37 2.49 -14.34
C ASP A 420 -5.48 2.12 -12.85
N SER A 421 -5.84 0.87 -12.59
CA SER A 421 -5.96 0.28 -11.25
C SER A 421 -5.63 -1.21 -11.27
N PRO A 422 -5.14 -1.81 -10.18
CA PRO A 422 -4.87 -3.25 -10.10
C PRO A 422 -6.09 -4.15 -10.30
N ILE A 423 -7.29 -3.66 -9.98
CA ILE A 423 -8.56 -4.34 -10.30
C ILE A 423 -9.42 -3.42 -11.16
N ILE A 424 -9.90 -3.96 -12.27
CA ILE A 424 -10.87 -3.30 -13.15
C ILE A 424 -12.20 -4.04 -13.07
N VAL A 425 -13.28 -3.28 -12.81
CA VAL A 425 -14.65 -3.80 -12.68
C VAL A 425 -15.40 -3.65 -14.00
N ASN A 426 -15.99 -4.75 -14.46
CA ASN A 426 -16.97 -4.79 -15.54
C ASN A 426 -18.35 -5.11 -14.94
N ALA A 427 -19.05 -4.08 -14.50
CA ALA A 427 -20.35 -4.24 -13.82
C ALA A 427 -21.45 -4.80 -14.73
N GLU A 428 -21.36 -4.63 -16.05
CA GLU A 428 -22.34 -5.16 -17.01
C GLU A 428 -22.33 -6.70 -17.05
N GLU A 429 -21.13 -7.30 -16.85
CA GLU A 429 -20.94 -8.75 -16.85
C GLU A 429 -20.88 -9.35 -15.43
N ASP A 430 -21.00 -8.52 -14.39
CA ASP A 430 -20.78 -8.91 -12.99
C ASP A 430 -19.38 -9.54 -12.78
N GLU A 431 -18.37 -9.06 -13.52
CA GLU A 431 -16.99 -9.52 -13.48
C GLU A 431 -16.04 -8.44 -12.94
N PHE A 432 -14.93 -8.87 -12.38
CA PHE A 432 -13.77 -8.00 -12.16
C PHE A 432 -12.48 -8.67 -12.60
N TYR A 433 -11.53 -7.87 -13.03
CA TYR A 433 -10.30 -8.32 -13.66
C TYR A 433 -9.11 -7.95 -12.78
N LYS A 434 -8.43 -8.96 -12.24
CA LYS A 434 -7.15 -8.76 -11.55
C LYS A 434 -6.04 -8.61 -12.59
N GLN A 435 -5.47 -7.44 -12.65
CA GLN A 435 -4.37 -7.12 -13.54
C GLN A 435 -3.02 -7.64 -13.01
N PRO A 436 -1.95 -7.69 -13.83
CA PRO A 436 -0.60 -8.01 -13.35
C PRO A 436 -0.16 -7.15 -12.16
N MET A 437 -0.56 -5.87 -12.09
CA MET A 437 -0.28 -4.95 -10.97
C MET A 437 -0.79 -5.48 -9.62
N PHE A 438 -1.98 -6.11 -9.60
CA PHE A 438 -2.54 -6.72 -8.39
C PHE A 438 -1.60 -7.76 -7.78
N TYR A 439 -1.04 -8.63 -8.64
CA TYR A 439 -0.13 -9.69 -8.18
C TYR A 439 1.21 -9.11 -7.74
N VAL A 440 1.74 -8.14 -8.46
CA VAL A 440 2.98 -7.45 -8.07
C VAL A 440 2.84 -6.83 -6.68
N MET A 441 1.76 -6.09 -6.43
CA MET A 441 1.48 -5.55 -5.10
C MET A 441 1.43 -6.65 -4.04
N GLY A 442 0.80 -7.78 -4.35
CA GLY A 442 0.69 -8.92 -3.46
C GLY A 442 2.03 -9.58 -3.12
N HIS A 443 3.05 -9.50 -3.98
CA HIS A 443 4.41 -9.98 -3.66
C HIS A 443 5.04 -9.20 -2.51
N PHE A 444 4.58 -7.99 -2.24
CA PHE A 444 5.00 -7.21 -1.07
C PHE A 444 3.99 -7.33 0.07
N SER A 445 2.73 -6.96 -0.14
CA SER A 445 1.73 -6.85 0.93
C SER A 445 1.51 -8.17 1.69
N LYS A 446 1.49 -9.30 0.98
CA LYS A 446 1.26 -10.61 1.60
C LYS A 446 2.47 -11.11 2.40
N PHE A 447 3.69 -10.90 1.88
CA PHE A 447 4.90 -11.51 2.42
C PHE A 447 5.70 -10.57 3.31
N VAL A 448 5.55 -9.26 3.16
CA VAL A 448 6.23 -8.23 3.97
C VAL A 448 5.23 -7.64 4.97
N ALA A 449 4.94 -8.40 6.02
CA ALA A 449 4.01 -7.97 7.07
C ALA A 449 4.48 -6.68 7.77
N PRO A 450 3.55 -5.89 8.36
CA PRO A 450 3.90 -4.77 9.22
C PRO A 450 4.90 -5.15 10.30
N GLY A 451 5.93 -4.31 10.50
CA GLY A 451 7.04 -4.59 11.41
C GLY A 451 8.18 -5.42 10.81
N SER A 452 8.03 -5.95 9.57
CA SER A 452 9.16 -6.50 8.83
C SER A 452 10.27 -5.46 8.70
N ARG A 453 11.52 -5.87 8.86
CA ARG A 453 12.65 -4.94 8.80
C ARG A 453 13.43 -5.14 7.50
N LEU A 454 13.59 -4.07 6.73
CA LEU A 454 14.45 -4.10 5.56
C LEU A 454 15.88 -4.48 5.97
N VAL A 455 16.52 -5.31 5.17
CA VAL A 455 17.95 -5.63 5.28
C VAL A 455 18.66 -5.37 3.96
N PRO A 456 19.95 -4.96 3.96
CA PRO A 456 20.69 -4.76 2.73
C PRO A 456 20.68 -6.00 1.84
N SER A 457 20.39 -5.79 0.56
CA SER A 457 20.51 -6.84 -0.46
C SER A 457 20.98 -6.23 -1.77
N TRP A 458 21.80 -6.97 -2.51
CA TRP A 458 22.33 -6.51 -3.80
C TRP A 458 22.64 -7.66 -4.73
N VAL A 459 22.61 -7.37 -6.01
CA VAL A 459 23.03 -8.26 -7.09
C VAL A 459 24.51 -8.04 -7.36
N VAL A 460 25.29 -9.12 -7.37
CA VAL A 460 26.73 -9.04 -7.67
C VAL A 460 26.93 -8.86 -9.17
N GLU A 461 27.72 -7.84 -9.54
CA GLU A 461 28.04 -7.52 -10.94
C GLU A 461 28.65 -8.72 -11.69
N PRO A 462 28.42 -8.85 -13.03
CA PRO A 462 27.92 -7.83 -13.96
C PRO A 462 26.41 -7.90 -14.26
N TYR A 463 25.57 -8.52 -13.42
CA TYR A 463 24.18 -8.87 -13.74
C TYR A 463 23.11 -7.91 -13.17
N SER A 464 23.53 -6.82 -12.54
CA SER A 464 22.63 -5.89 -11.84
C SER A 464 21.66 -5.11 -12.71
N HIS A 465 21.90 -4.99 -14.03
CA HIS A 465 21.13 -4.09 -14.89
C HIS A 465 19.65 -4.44 -15.04
N ASN A 466 19.29 -5.73 -14.94
CA ASN A 466 17.91 -6.19 -15.13
C ASN A 466 17.34 -6.96 -13.92
N ILE A 467 18.17 -7.25 -12.93
CA ILE A 467 17.74 -7.95 -11.72
C ILE A 467 17.75 -6.95 -10.57
N HIS A 468 16.60 -6.76 -9.93
CA HIS A 468 16.45 -5.91 -8.76
C HIS A 468 16.03 -6.75 -7.57
N THR A 469 16.38 -6.32 -6.36
CA THR A 469 16.08 -7.06 -5.14
C THR A 469 15.77 -6.14 -3.98
N ALA A 470 14.90 -6.62 -3.09
CA ALA A 470 14.70 -6.09 -1.74
C ALA A 470 14.55 -7.27 -0.77
N ALA A 471 15.10 -7.16 0.44
CA ALA A 471 15.05 -8.23 1.41
C ALA A 471 14.61 -7.73 2.78
N PHE A 472 13.88 -8.58 3.50
CA PHE A 472 13.26 -8.23 4.78
C PHE A 472 13.38 -9.37 5.77
N ILE A 473 13.48 -9.05 7.06
CA ILE A 473 13.27 -10.00 8.14
C ILE A 473 11.82 -9.86 8.59
N HIS A 474 11.04 -10.92 8.40
CA HIS A 474 9.65 -10.99 8.85
C HIS A 474 9.58 -10.99 10.39
N PRO A 475 8.55 -10.40 11.02
CA PRO A 475 8.42 -10.38 12.49
C PRO A 475 8.47 -11.77 13.14
N GLU A 476 8.00 -12.81 12.44
CA GLU A 476 8.03 -14.21 12.90
C GLU A 476 9.36 -14.93 12.60
N GLY A 477 10.37 -14.25 12.05
CA GLY A 477 11.73 -14.71 11.90
C GLY A 477 12.21 -15.14 10.50
N PRO A 478 11.35 -15.54 9.53
CA PRO A 478 11.78 -15.81 8.17
C PRO A 478 12.41 -14.59 7.48
N THR A 479 13.31 -14.88 6.53
CA THR A 479 13.82 -13.86 5.60
C THR A 479 12.98 -13.90 4.33
N VAL A 480 12.44 -12.75 3.93
CA VAL A 480 11.70 -12.57 2.68
C VAL A 480 12.60 -11.85 1.69
N VAL A 481 12.79 -12.43 0.50
CA VAL A 481 13.58 -11.83 -0.57
C VAL A 481 12.72 -11.69 -1.80
N VAL A 482 12.57 -10.47 -2.30
CA VAL A 482 11.86 -10.18 -3.55
C VAL A 482 12.90 -9.98 -4.64
N LEU A 483 12.75 -10.73 -5.73
CA LEU A 483 13.58 -10.67 -6.94
C LEU A 483 12.71 -10.21 -8.11
N LEU A 484 13.14 -9.21 -8.85
CA LEU A 484 12.49 -8.73 -10.07
C LEU A 484 13.44 -8.92 -11.25
N ASN A 485 13.04 -9.70 -12.25
CA ASN A 485 13.73 -9.80 -13.53
C ASN A 485 13.01 -8.96 -14.60
N ARG A 486 13.61 -7.85 -14.94
CA ARG A 486 13.12 -6.92 -15.98
C ARG A 486 13.64 -7.27 -17.38
N GLY A 487 14.53 -8.26 -17.49
CA GLY A 487 15.13 -8.72 -18.75
C GLY A 487 14.20 -9.64 -19.55
N GLU A 488 14.51 -9.80 -20.84
CA GLU A 488 13.82 -10.71 -21.76
C GLU A 488 14.32 -12.15 -21.68
N GLU A 489 15.30 -12.43 -20.82
CA GLU A 489 15.86 -13.76 -20.63
C GLU A 489 15.65 -14.23 -19.18
N ALA A 490 15.32 -15.51 -19.03
CA ALA A 490 15.34 -16.14 -17.72
C ALA A 490 16.78 -16.19 -17.16
N ARG A 491 16.89 -16.17 -15.84
CA ARG A 491 18.18 -16.22 -15.14
C ARG A 491 18.17 -17.30 -14.07
N GLU A 492 19.29 -18.01 -13.97
CA GLU A 492 19.56 -18.83 -12.82
C GLU A 492 20.18 -17.96 -11.72
N VAL A 493 19.55 -17.92 -10.55
CA VAL A 493 19.95 -17.03 -9.45
C VAL A 493 20.31 -17.85 -8.22
N SER A 494 21.42 -17.49 -7.58
CA SER A 494 21.83 -18.02 -6.27
C SER A 494 21.75 -16.91 -5.25
N VAL A 495 20.86 -17.03 -4.27
CA VAL A 495 20.70 -16.05 -3.18
C VAL A 495 21.41 -16.57 -1.95
N GLU A 496 22.40 -15.82 -1.47
CA GLU A 496 23.10 -16.07 -0.20
C GLU A 496 22.39 -15.26 0.91
N VAL A 497 21.89 -15.99 1.93
CA VAL A 497 21.19 -15.38 3.07
C VAL A 497 21.95 -15.70 4.35
N GLY A 498 22.68 -14.71 4.86
CA GLY A 498 23.61 -14.94 5.95
C GLY A 498 24.73 -15.91 5.54
N TYR A 499 25.45 -16.46 6.50
CA TYR A 499 26.62 -17.29 6.21
C TYR A 499 26.22 -18.73 5.86
N GLY A 500 26.49 -19.14 4.61
CA GLY A 500 26.42 -20.54 4.19
C GLY A 500 25.01 -21.10 3.96
N ARG A 501 24.02 -20.27 3.80
CA ARG A 501 22.67 -20.65 3.38
C ARG A 501 22.38 -20.10 2.00
N TYR A 502 22.00 -20.97 1.08
CA TYR A 502 21.76 -20.62 -0.31
C TYR A 502 20.39 -21.07 -0.77
N THR A 503 19.77 -20.29 -1.65
CA THR A 503 18.63 -20.73 -2.45
C THR A 503 19.01 -20.61 -3.92
N ASN A 504 18.95 -21.71 -4.66
CA ASN A 504 19.22 -21.70 -6.09
C ASN A 504 17.89 -21.79 -6.85
N VAL A 505 17.53 -20.73 -7.56
CA VAL A 505 16.23 -20.58 -8.21
C VAL A 505 16.35 -20.25 -9.69
N HIS A 506 15.36 -20.70 -10.45
CA HIS A 506 15.11 -20.23 -11.80
C HIS A 506 14.20 -19.03 -11.75
N LEU A 507 14.68 -17.86 -12.17
CA LEU A 507 13.92 -16.61 -12.24
C LEU A 507 13.54 -16.35 -13.71
N PRO A 508 12.25 -16.53 -14.08
CA PRO A 508 11.81 -16.36 -15.47
C PRO A 508 12.08 -14.95 -16.00
N ALA A 509 12.06 -14.80 -17.32
CA ALA A 509 12.04 -13.48 -17.96
C ALA A 509 10.79 -12.70 -17.55
N LYS A 510 10.90 -11.39 -17.42
CA LYS A 510 9.76 -10.53 -17.07
C LYS A 510 8.93 -11.14 -15.93
N ALA A 511 9.56 -11.32 -14.77
CA ALA A 511 8.96 -11.98 -13.62
C ALA A 511 9.35 -11.33 -12.31
N ILE A 512 8.44 -11.40 -11.35
CA ILE A 512 8.70 -11.13 -9.95
C ILE A 512 8.61 -12.45 -9.18
N GLN A 513 9.54 -12.65 -8.26
CA GLN A 513 9.60 -13.85 -7.44
C GLN A 513 9.86 -13.47 -5.98
N THR A 514 9.06 -14.00 -5.06
CA THR A 514 9.28 -13.84 -3.62
C THR A 514 9.73 -15.15 -3.04
N LEU A 515 10.85 -15.11 -2.33
CA LEU A 515 11.40 -16.24 -1.59
C LEU A 515 11.12 -16.02 -0.11
N VAL A 516 10.41 -16.95 0.53
CA VAL A 516 10.22 -16.96 1.99
C VAL A 516 11.15 -18.03 2.54
N ILE A 517 12.19 -17.62 3.24
CA ILE A 517 13.28 -18.49 3.68
C ILE A 517 13.16 -18.69 5.19
N ALA A 518 13.03 -19.94 5.65
CA ALA A 518 12.91 -20.26 7.07
C ALA A 518 14.02 -19.59 7.90
N GLY A 519 13.65 -19.05 9.06
CA GLY A 519 14.59 -18.50 10.03
C GLY A 519 15.60 -19.57 10.52
N GLU A 520 16.70 -19.09 11.09
CA GLU A 520 17.65 -20.01 11.76
C GLU A 520 17.00 -20.57 13.04
N ASP A 521 17.16 -21.88 13.24
CA ASP A 521 16.77 -22.50 14.50
C ASP A 521 17.67 -21.97 15.64
N GLN A 522 17.09 -21.16 16.52
CA GLN A 522 17.80 -20.55 17.65
C GLN A 522 18.36 -21.61 18.63
N SER A 523 17.84 -22.83 18.61
CA SER A 523 18.37 -23.93 19.41
C SER A 523 19.77 -24.39 18.97
N ALA A 524 20.10 -24.23 17.69
CA ALA A 524 21.41 -24.55 17.16
C ALA A 524 22.52 -23.56 17.59
N LYS A 525 22.16 -22.29 17.85
CA LYS A 525 23.12 -21.25 18.32
C LYS A 525 23.62 -21.49 19.75
N SER A 526 22.86 -22.16 20.61
CA SER A 526 23.27 -22.46 21.98
C SER A 526 24.36 -23.54 22.03
N HIS A 527 24.38 -24.46 21.06
CA HIS A 527 25.38 -25.55 20.99
C HIS A 527 26.72 -25.11 20.35
N ALA A 528 26.71 -24.07 19.52
CA ALA A 528 27.95 -23.58 18.89
C ALA A 528 28.79 -22.69 19.83
N LYS A 529 28.16 -21.96 20.76
CA LYS A 529 28.86 -21.14 21.76
C LYS A 529 29.54 -21.92 22.85
N THR A 530 29.20 -23.19 23.07
CA THR A 530 29.79 -24.06 24.11
C THR A 530 31.04 -24.78 23.67
N LYS A 531 31.47 -24.69 22.40
CA LYS A 531 32.65 -25.37 21.86
C LYS A 531 33.89 -24.50 21.69
N TYR A 532 33.89 -23.24 22.09
CA TYR A 532 35.07 -22.39 22.05
C TYR A 532 35.44 -21.95 23.48
N THR A 533 36.07 -22.85 24.24
CA THR A 533 36.92 -22.52 25.39
C THR A 533 38.34 -22.41 24.87
N PRO A 534 39.05 -21.26 25.07
CA PRO A 534 40.48 -21.21 24.77
C PRO A 534 41.23 -21.98 25.86
N GLU A 535 41.79 -23.13 25.51
CA GLU A 535 42.82 -23.78 26.35
C GLU A 535 44.14 -23.02 26.24
N GLY A 536 44.70 -22.73 27.40
CA GLY A 536 46.15 -22.68 27.63
C GLY A 536 46.87 -21.33 27.43
N GLN A 537 46.85 -20.48 28.43
CA GLN A 537 48.06 -19.69 28.72
C GLN A 537 48.91 -20.46 29.73
N HIS A 538 49.96 -21.11 29.24
CA HIS A 538 51.10 -21.54 30.07
C HIS A 538 51.92 -20.30 30.42
N GLN A 539 52.04 -20.03 31.73
CA GLN A 539 53.10 -19.25 32.34
C GLN A 539 54.44 -19.97 32.13
N HIS A 540 55.44 -19.25 31.68
CA HIS A 540 56.84 -19.51 32.01
C HIS A 540 57.52 -18.21 32.37
N ASP A 541 58.11 -18.21 33.56
CA ASP A 541 59.12 -17.41 34.26
C ASP A 541 59.73 -16.22 33.56
#